data_f8590888f4fc813577c572e4ab8fa24d
#
_entry.id   f8590888f4fc813577c572e4ab8fa24d
#
_cell.length_a   1.000
_cell.length_b   1.000
_cell.length_c   1.000
_cell.angle_alpha   90.00
_cell.angle_beta   90.00
_cell.angle_gamma   90.00
#
_symmetry.space_group_name_H-M   'P 1'
#
loop_
_entity.id
_entity.type
_entity.pdbx_description
1 polymer ?
#
loop_
_entity_poly.entity_id
_entity_poly.type
_entity_poly.pdbx_seq_one_letter_code
_entity_poly.pdbx_strand_id
1 'polypeptide(L)'
;MSVSDLKKLIELAQKALTIGDLERAKNCYLQYLSVQHDIKCVIALGNIFLQEKRPDEAYKLLKDESDLFSDDMLFKFYLKVLQERHFYIEAKQVSYLLGKPLAIEIVPIVGFDADKIMSDFHKLNIITQEDYIKLYSLDEETFIEFSKSLLLDPTTDFIVKATLCNDFIKLGVSKKINIRILGQMRFFVPADTSIFYQNSIYRYLISFLKHHYENNPSKLNLLVNEITIFCEVIFPCIELYITDADKFARCFIDYINGESDNIS
;
A
#
# COMPACT_ATOMS: atom_id res chain seq x y z
N MET A 1 12.84 -30.01 -6.79
CA MET A 1 13.96 -29.71 -7.71
C MET A 1 15.29 -29.86 -6.97
N SER A 2 16.32 -30.41 -7.61
CA SER A 2 17.64 -30.50 -6.99
C SER A 2 18.41 -29.16 -7.08
N VAL A 3 19.45 -28.98 -6.22
CA VAL A 3 20.34 -27.80 -6.29
C VAL A 3 21.00 -27.68 -7.68
N SER A 4 21.28 -28.82 -8.33
CA SER A 4 21.82 -28.86 -9.71
C SER A 4 20.82 -28.32 -10.73
N ASP A 5 19.52 -28.60 -10.55
CA ASP A 5 18.49 -28.11 -11.47
C ASP A 5 18.28 -26.58 -11.34
N LEU A 6 18.36 -26.06 -10.12
CA LEU A 6 18.29 -24.63 -9.86
C LEU A 6 19.44 -23.85 -10.51
N LYS A 7 20.69 -24.37 -10.39
CA LYS A 7 21.85 -23.78 -11.10
C LYS A 7 21.68 -23.77 -12.61
N LYS A 8 21.17 -24.87 -13.18
CA LYS A 8 20.88 -24.96 -14.63
C LYS A 8 19.85 -23.92 -15.07
N LEU A 9 18.81 -23.65 -14.26
CA LEU A 9 17.82 -22.62 -14.59
C LEU A 9 18.45 -21.23 -14.70
N ILE A 10 19.33 -20.86 -13.76
CA ILE A 10 20.03 -19.56 -13.80
C ILE A 10 20.92 -19.48 -15.05
N GLU A 11 21.68 -20.53 -15.34
CA GLU A 11 22.54 -20.57 -16.55
C GLU A 11 21.70 -20.45 -17.84
N LEU A 12 20.56 -21.12 -17.91
CA LEU A 12 19.65 -21.03 -19.05
C LEU A 12 19.05 -19.62 -19.17
N ALA A 13 18.63 -19.02 -18.06
CA ALA A 13 18.14 -17.65 -18.03
C ALA A 13 19.18 -16.65 -18.55
N GLN A 14 20.42 -16.76 -18.07
CA GLN A 14 21.53 -15.90 -18.51
C GLN A 14 21.86 -16.08 -19.99
N LYS A 15 21.88 -17.32 -20.49
CA LYS A 15 22.05 -17.58 -21.94
C LYS A 15 20.91 -17.00 -22.76
N ALA A 16 19.66 -17.14 -22.29
CA ALA A 16 18.49 -16.56 -22.95
C ALA A 16 18.59 -15.03 -23.02
N LEU A 17 19.02 -14.38 -21.94
CA LEU A 17 19.25 -12.92 -21.94
C LEU A 17 20.32 -12.50 -22.95
N THR A 18 21.43 -13.25 -23.09
CA THR A 18 22.49 -12.92 -24.03
C THR A 18 22.06 -12.98 -25.50
N ILE A 19 21.07 -13.81 -25.83
CA ILE A 19 20.52 -13.89 -27.19
C ILE A 19 19.24 -13.07 -27.37
N GLY A 20 18.80 -12.32 -26.34
CA GLY A 20 17.60 -11.47 -26.37
C GLY A 20 16.28 -12.23 -26.23
N ASP A 21 16.29 -13.50 -25.85
CA ASP A 21 15.08 -14.31 -25.59
C ASP A 21 14.54 -14.03 -24.18
N LEU A 22 13.88 -12.86 -24.05
CA LEU A 22 13.34 -12.38 -22.76
C LEU A 22 12.28 -13.33 -22.19
N GLU A 23 11.43 -13.91 -23.04
CA GLU A 23 10.35 -14.82 -22.58
C GLU A 23 10.93 -16.09 -21.95
N ARG A 24 11.95 -16.67 -22.57
CA ARG A 24 12.62 -17.84 -22.02
C ARG A 24 13.36 -17.50 -20.72
N ALA A 25 14.04 -16.36 -20.66
CA ALA A 25 14.72 -15.91 -19.46
C ALA A 25 13.73 -15.70 -18.30
N LYS A 26 12.60 -15.02 -18.57
CA LYS A 26 11.51 -14.81 -17.60
C LYS A 26 10.99 -16.12 -17.02
N ASN A 27 10.68 -17.08 -17.88
CA ASN A 27 10.17 -18.39 -17.45
C ASN A 27 11.18 -19.15 -16.58
N CYS A 28 12.46 -19.08 -16.88
CA CYS A 28 13.51 -19.68 -16.05
C CYS A 28 13.61 -19.03 -14.66
N TYR A 29 13.56 -17.69 -14.58
CA TYR A 29 13.57 -16.97 -13.29
C TYR A 29 12.31 -17.23 -12.47
N LEU A 30 11.11 -17.26 -13.10
CA LEU A 30 9.87 -17.59 -12.41
C LEU A 30 9.89 -19.01 -11.84
N GLN A 31 10.38 -19.98 -12.60
CA GLN A 31 10.57 -21.36 -12.10
C GLN A 31 11.56 -21.43 -10.96
N TYR A 32 12.67 -20.68 -11.03
CA TYR A 32 13.64 -20.63 -9.93
C TYR A 32 13.00 -20.03 -8.67
N LEU A 33 12.36 -18.86 -8.78
CA LEU A 33 11.76 -18.15 -7.65
C LEU A 33 10.58 -18.88 -7.03
N SER A 34 9.91 -19.76 -7.77
CA SER A 34 8.86 -20.63 -7.22
C SER A 34 9.37 -21.68 -6.23
N VAL A 35 10.69 -21.93 -6.21
CA VAL A 35 11.34 -22.95 -5.36
C VAL A 35 12.27 -22.31 -4.33
N GLN A 36 13.01 -21.29 -4.74
CA GLN A 36 14.03 -20.64 -3.90
C GLN A 36 14.00 -19.14 -4.13
N HIS A 37 13.86 -18.37 -3.05
CA HIS A 37 13.99 -16.91 -3.08
C HIS A 37 15.47 -16.52 -3.30
N ASP A 38 15.70 -15.56 -4.23
CA ASP A 38 17.01 -14.96 -4.49
C ASP A 38 16.84 -13.55 -5.05
N ILE A 39 17.33 -12.56 -4.30
CA ILE A 39 17.23 -11.13 -4.63
C ILE A 39 17.78 -10.82 -6.04
N LYS A 40 18.88 -11.49 -6.44
CA LYS A 40 19.46 -11.29 -7.78
C LYS A 40 18.52 -11.76 -8.88
N CYS A 41 17.83 -12.86 -8.65
CA CYS A 41 16.83 -13.38 -9.59
C CYS A 41 15.58 -12.48 -9.62
N VAL A 42 15.15 -11.92 -8.49
CA VAL A 42 14.07 -10.91 -8.42
C VAL A 42 14.43 -9.69 -9.25
N ILE A 43 15.63 -9.12 -9.05
CA ILE A 43 16.11 -7.97 -9.81
C ILE A 43 16.24 -8.29 -11.30
N ALA A 44 16.74 -9.48 -11.65
CA ALA A 44 16.87 -9.90 -13.04
C ALA A 44 15.49 -10.00 -13.72
N LEU A 45 14.51 -10.62 -13.06
CA LEU A 45 13.12 -10.70 -13.53
C LEU A 45 12.50 -9.32 -13.68
N GLY A 46 12.67 -8.45 -12.68
CA GLY A 46 12.17 -7.08 -12.74
C GLY A 46 12.79 -6.26 -13.88
N ASN A 47 14.10 -6.44 -14.17
CA ASN A 47 14.74 -5.80 -15.33
C ASN A 47 14.17 -6.33 -16.67
N ILE A 48 13.79 -7.60 -16.76
CA ILE A 48 13.10 -8.14 -17.94
C ILE A 48 11.74 -7.41 -18.11
N PHE A 49 10.96 -7.24 -17.04
CA PHE A 49 9.70 -6.49 -17.12
C PHE A 49 9.92 -5.05 -17.59
N LEU A 50 10.97 -4.35 -17.12
CA LEU A 50 11.28 -3.01 -17.61
C LEU A 50 11.65 -3.00 -19.10
N GLN A 51 12.44 -3.98 -19.59
CA GLN A 51 12.75 -4.13 -21.00
C GLN A 51 11.51 -4.42 -21.87
N GLU A 52 10.57 -5.17 -21.33
CA GLU A 52 9.25 -5.42 -21.98
C GLU A 52 8.31 -4.20 -21.90
N LYS A 53 8.73 -3.08 -21.32
CA LYS A 53 7.89 -1.89 -21.04
C LYS A 53 6.70 -2.20 -20.13
N ARG A 54 6.89 -3.05 -19.16
CA ARG A 54 5.92 -3.48 -18.15
C ARG A 54 6.39 -3.11 -16.74
N PRO A 55 6.58 -1.81 -16.44
CA PRO A 55 7.08 -1.39 -15.13
C PRO A 55 6.11 -1.69 -13.99
N ASP A 56 4.81 -1.93 -14.29
CA ASP A 56 3.81 -2.32 -13.30
C ASP A 56 4.12 -3.66 -12.65
N GLU A 57 4.53 -4.63 -13.46
CA GLU A 57 4.91 -5.95 -12.97
C GLU A 57 6.21 -5.91 -12.18
N ALA A 58 7.16 -5.08 -12.61
CA ALA A 58 8.38 -4.86 -11.83
C ALA A 58 8.07 -4.22 -10.47
N TYR A 59 7.14 -3.26 -10.42
CA TYR A 59 6.69 -2.63 -9.18
C TYR A 59 5.99 -3.62 -8.26
N LYS A 60 5.03 -4.42 -8.77
CA LYS A 60 4.35 -5.47 -7.99
C LYS A 60 5.35 -6.46 -7.39
N LEU A 61 6.27 -6.97 -8.22
CA LEU A 61 7.30 -7.90 -7.79
C LEU A 61 8.11 -7.35 -6.60
N LEU A 62 8.47 -6.06 -6.63
CA LEU A 62 9.23 -5.42 -5.56
C LEU A 62 8.41 -5.15 -4.30
N LYS A 63 7.11 -4.87 -4.42
CA LYS A 63 6.25 -4.63 -3.25
C LYS A 63 6.02 -5.88 -2.41
N ASP A 64 6.24 -7.06 -2.98
CA ASP A 64 6.15 -8.34 -2.28
C ASP A 64 7.44 -8.68 -1.51
N GLU A 65 8.54 -7.90 -1.71
CA GLU A 65 9.82 -8.14 -1.05
C GLU A 65 9.87 -7.54 0.36
N SER A 66 10.05 -8.41 1.36
CA SER A 66 10.16 -7.99 2.77
C SER A 66 11.41 -7.12 3.04
N ASP A 67 12.48 -7.37 2.29
CA ASP A 67 13.79 -6.72 2.47
C ASP A 67 13.99 -5.49 1.58
N LEU A 68 12.91 -4.99 0.96
CA LEU A 68 12.96 -3.88 0.01
C LEU A 68 13.73 -2.65 0.50
N PHE A 69 13.60 -2.30 1.78
CA PHE A 69 14.25 -1.14 2.37
C PHE A 69 15.53 -1.46 3.13
N SER A 70 15.84 -2.74 3.35
CA SER A 70 17.03 -3.19 4.07
C SER A 70 18.15 -3.71 3.14
N ASP A 71 17.81 -4.17 1.94
CA ASP A 71 18.79 -4.59 0.94
C ASP A 71 19.10 -3.47 -0.06
N ASP A 72 20.36 -3.07 -0.15
CA ASP A 72 20.82 -1.97 -1.01
C ASP A 72 20.58 -2.19 -2.51
N MET A 73 20.61 -3.45 -2.98
CA MET A 73 20.40 -3.75 -4.40
C MET A 73 18.92 -3.68 -4.75
N LEU A 74 18.06 -4.25 -3.90
CA LEU A 74 16.61 -4.13 -4.05
C LEU A 74 16.18 -2.67 -3.99
N PHE A 75 16.67 -1.91 -3.01
CA PHE A 75 16.33 -0.52 -2.86
C PHE A 75 16.74 0.32 -4.08
N LYS A 76 17.96 0.14 -4.59
CA LYS A 76 18.40 0.82 -5.82
C LYS A 76 17.55 0.45 -7.03
N PHE A 77 17.17 -0.81 -7.15
CA PHE A 77 16.30 -1.25 -8.23
C PHE A 77 14.87 -0.69 -8.08
N TYR A 78 14.36 -0.63 -6.86
CA TYR A 78 13.08 0.01 -6.55
C TYR A 78 13.06 1.49 -6.97
N LEU A 79 14.10 2.25 -6.64
CA LEU A 79 14.21 3.65 -7.07
C LEU A 79 14.16 3.79 -8.60
N LYS A 80 14.83 2.89 -9.34
CA LYS A 80 14.75 2.84 -10.81
C LYS A 80 13.32 2.59 -11.28
N VAL A 81 12.58 1.66 -10.65
CA VAL A 81 11.19 1.37 -11.01
C VAL A 81 10.28 2.56 -10.71
N LEU A 82 10.46 3.26 -9.58
CA LEU A 82 9.73 4.50 -9.29
C LEU A 82 9.96 5.57 -10.38
N GLN A 83 11.20 5.69 -10.87
CA GLN A 83 11.55 6.63 -11.94
C GLN A 83 10.86 6.27 -13.25
N GLU A 84 10.89 5.01 -13.67
CA GLU A 84 10.21 4.52 -14.88
C GLU A 84 8.68 4.67 -14.82
N ARG A 85 8.12 4.67 -13.61
CA ARG A 85 6.68 4.85 -13.35
C ARG A 85 6.28 6.31 -13.12
N HIS A 86 7.23 7.23 -13.04
CA HIS A 86 6.99 8.61 -12.60
C HIS A 86 6.34 8.71 -11.21
N PHE A 87 6.60 7.79 -10.31
CA PHE A 87 5.97 7.74 -8.98
C PHE A 87 6.58 8.77 -8.02
N TYR A 88 6.30 10.03 -8.32
CA TYR A 88 6.83 11.19 -7.60
C TYR A 88 6.37 11.22 -6.15
N ILE A 89 5.07 10.98 -5.89
CA ILE A 89 4.51 11.00 -4.53
C ILE A 89 5.13 9.90 -3.67
N GLU A 90 5.25 8.66 -4.18
CA GLU A 90 5.86 7.58 -3.41
C GLU A 90 7.34 7.85 -3.12
N ALA A 91 8.07 8.43 -4.06
CA ALA A 91 9.45 8.87 -3.83
C ALA A 91 9.55 9.93 -2.73
N LYS A 92 8.61 10.89 -2.67
CA LYS A 92 8.52 11.87 -1.58
C LYS A 92 8.25 11.21 -0.24
N GLN A 93 7.33 10.25 -0.18
CA GLN A 93 7.04 9.47 1.03
C GLN A 93 8.28 8.71 1.53
N VAL A 94 9.00 8.05 0.62
CA VAL A 94 10.24 7.33 0.96
C VAL A 94 11.33 8.30 1.42
N SER A 95 11.48 9.45 0.76
CA SER A 95 12.41 10.50 1.17
C SER A 95 12.12 11.03 2.58
N TYR A 96 10.83 11.26 2.88
CA TYR A 96 10.39 11.69 4.21
C TYR A 96 10.68 10.61 5.27
N LEU A 97 10.34 9.35 4.99
CA LEU A 97 10.60 8.22 5.88
C LEU A 97 12.09 8.07 6.21
N LEU A 98 12.97 8.24 5.21
CA LEU A 98 14.42 8.14 5.39
C LEU A 98 15.06 9.39 5.97
N GLY A 99 14.32 10.50 6.09
CA GLY A 99 14.84 11.79 6.57
C GLY A 99 15.90 12.41 5.67
N LYS A 100 15.97 11.99 4.40
CA LYS A 100 16.96 12.48 3.42
C LYS A 100 16.42 12.42 1.99
N PRO A 101 16.91 13.29 1.08
CA PRO A 101 16.55 13.22 -0.34
C PRO A 101 17.04 11.90 -0.96
N LEU A 102 16.28 11.40 -1.92
CA LEU A 102 16.67 10.24 -2.71
C LEU A 102 17.72 10.63 -3.76
N ALA A 103 18.61 9.68 -4.10
CA ALA A 103 19.66 9.88 -5.10
C ALA A 103 19.14 9.72 -6.55
N ILE A 104 17.86 10.01 -6.78
CA ILE A 104 17.19 9.97 -8.07
C ILE A 104 16.34 11.22 -8.25
N GLU A 105 16.15 11.62 -9.50
CA GLU A 105 15.20 12.65 -9.88
C GLU A 105 14.00 11.99 -10.58
N ILE A 106 12.80 12.25 -10.09
CA ILE A 106 11.55 11.80 -10.71
C ILE A 106 10.79 13.05 -11.14
N VAL A 107 10.51 13.15 -12.43
CA VAL A 107 9.72 14.24 -12.99
C VAL A 107 8.24 13.90 -12.85
N PRO A 108 7.45 14.70 -12.11
CA PRO A 108 6.02 14.47 -11.98
C PRO A 108 5.28 14.79 -13.28
N ILE A 109 4.09 14.22 -13.43
CA ILE A 109 3.16 14.57 -14.50
C ILE A 109 2.40 15.84 -14.08
N VAL A 110 2.37 16.83 -14.97
CA VAL A 110 1.75 18.15 -14.72
C VAL A 110 0.88 18.60 -15.90
N GLY A 111 0.05 19.61 -15.70
CA GLY A 111 -0.77 20.21 -16.75
C GLY A 111 -1.83 19.26 -17.32
N PHE A 112 -2.02 19.26 -18.64
CA PHE A 112 -3.09 18.51 -19.30
C PHE A 112 -3.09 17.00 -18.98
N ASP A 113 -1.94 16.39 -18.87
CA ASP A 113 -1.84 14.95 -18.54
C ASP A 113 -2.22 14.67 -17.07
N ALA A 114 -1.91 15.58 -16.15
CA ALA A 114 -2.37 15.52 -14.76
C ALA A 114 -3.91 15.69 -14.68
N ASP A 115 -4.47 16.66 -15.40
CA ASP A 115 -5.92 16.87 -15.49
C ASP A 115 -6.64 15.63 -16.03
N LYS A 116 -6.04 14.97 -17.00
CA LYS A 116 -6.56 13.73 -17.57
C LYS A 116 -6.57 12.60 -16.51
N ILE A 117 -5.49 12.40 -15.76
CA ILE A 117 -5.42 11.40 -14.69
C ILE A 117 -6.54 11.64 -13.66
N MET A 118 -6.70 12.88 -13.19
CA MET A 118 -7.73 13.24 -12.22
C MET A 118 -9.15 13.06 -12.78
N SER A 119 -9.38 13.47 -14.03
CA SER A 119 -10.67 13.31 -14.71
C SER A 119 -11.03 11.83 -14.90
N ASP A 120 -10.06 11.01 -15.30
CA ASP A 120 -10.28 9.58 -15.49
C ASP A 120 -10.54 8.88 -14.16
N PHE A 121 -9.84 9.26 -13.08
CA PHE A 121 -10.09 8.77 -11.73
C PHE A 121 -11.53 9.06 -11.27
N HIS A 122 -12.05 10.27 -11.50
CA HIS A 122 -13.43 10.62 -11.15
C HIS A 122 -14.52 9.85 -11.90
N LYS A 123 -14.21 9.29 -13.07
CA LYS A 123 -15.17 8.49 -13.87
C LYS A 123 -15.28 7.05 -13.40
N LEU A 124 -14.37 6.61 -12.52
CA LEU A 124 -14.36 5.21 -12.05
C LEU A 124 -15.48 4.99 -11.03
N ASN A 125 -16.31 3.99 -11.26
CA ASN A 125 -17.31 3.53 -10.29
C ASN A 125 -16.67 2.67 -9.18
N ILE A 126 -15.62 1.93 -9.53
CA ILE A 126 -14.82 1.09 -8.63
C ILE A 126 -13.37 1.46 -8.86
N ILE A 127 -12.68 1.89 -7.80
CA ILE A 127 -11.27 2.27 -7.85
C ILE A 127 -10.43 1.06 -7.45
N THR A 128 -9.66 0.55 -8.39
CA THR A 128 -8.68 -0.50 -8.11
C THR A 128 -7.39 0.08 -7.54
N GLN A 129 -6.55 -0.77 -6.94
CA GLN A 129 -5.21 -0.35 -6.52
C GLN A 129 -4.39 0.20 -7.70
N GLU A 130 -4.53 -0.40 -8.89
CA GLU A 130 -3.84 0.06 -10.10
C GLU A 130 -4.30 1.44 -10.55
N ASP A 131 -5.58 1.76 -10.38
CA ASP A 131 -6.09 3.10 -10.68
C ASP A 131 -5.62 4.12 -9.65
N TYR A 132 -5.64 3.74 -8.38
CA TYR A 132 -5.20 4.62 -7.28
C TYR A 132 -3.74 5.04 -7.42
N ILE A 133 -2.83 4.09 -7.68
CA ILE A 133 -1.40 4.39 -7.76
C ILE A 133 -1.01 5.28 -8.96
N LYS A 134 -1.90 5.48 -9.96
CA LYS A 134 -1.68 6.48 -11.01
C LYS A 134 -1.58 7.90 -10.45
N LEU A 135 -2.25 8.17 -9.32
CA LEU A 135 -2.16 9.46 -8.62
C LEU A 135 -0.74 9.76 -8.12
N TYR A 136 0.09 8.73 -7.91
CA TYR A 136 1.47 8.90 -7.46
C TYR A 136 2.39 9.54 -8.50
N SER A 137 1.94 9.64 -9.74
CA SER A 137 2.67 10.35 -10.80
C SER A 137 2.46 11.87 -10.79
N LEU A 138 1.46 12.37 -10.04
CA LEU A 138 1.19 13.80 -9.92
C LEU A 138 2.29 14.51 -9.10
N ASP A 139 2.44 15.82 -9.30
CA ASP A 139 3.20 16.65 -8.37
C ASP A 139 2.52 16.74 -7.00
N GLU A 140 3.26 17.14 -5.98
CA GLU A 140 2.80 17.14 -4.59
C GLU A 140 1.62 18.08 -4.35
N GLU A 141 1.63 19.27 -4.97
CA GLU A 141 0.56 20.26 -4.81
C GLU A 141 -0.74 19.78 -5.45
N THR A 142 -0.66 19.30 -6.69
CA THR A 142 -1.81 18.74 -7.42
C THR A 142 -2.38 17.52 -6.70
N PHE A 143 -1.50 16.61 -6.25
CA PHE A 143 -1.92 15.42 -5.47
C PHE A 143 -2.67 15.81 -4.20
N ILE A 144 -2.12 16.75 -3.41
CA ILE A 144 -2.72 17.18 -2.15
C ILE A 144 -4.08 17.85 -2.40
N GLU A 145 -4.19 18.77 -3.36
CA GLU A 145 -5.46 19.48 -3.61
C GLU A 145 -6.52 18.53 -4.17
N PHE A 146 -6.17 17.66 -5.09
CA PHE A 146 -7.09 16.65 -5.60
C PHE A 146 -7.55 15.69 -4.50
N SER A 147 -6.64 15.18 -3.69
CA SER A 147 -6.95 14.29 -2.58
C SER A 147 -7.84 14.94 -1.53
N LYS A 148 -7.67 16.23 -1.23
CA LYS A 148 -8.57 16.97 -0.33
C LYS A 148 -10.01 16.99 -0.87
N SER A 149 -10.19 17.15 -2.18
CA SER A 149 -11.53 17.12 -2.78
C SER A 149 -12.19 15.76 -2.58
N LEU A 150 -11.45 14.67 -2.77
CA LEU A 150 -11.92 13.28 -2.55
C LEU A 150 -12.25 13.00 -1.08
N LEU A 151 -11.46 13.52 -0.14
CA LEU A 151 -11.74 13.36 1.29
C LEU A 151 -13.06 14.03 1.74
N LEU A 152 -13.48 15.09 1.06
CA LEU A 152 -14.72 15.83 1.34
C LEU A 152 -15.92 15.26 0.59
N ASP A 153 -15.72 14.59 -0.53
CA ASP A 153 -16.78 14.04 -1.36
C ASP A 153 -17.47 12.87 -0.61
N PRO A 154 -18.80 12.94 -0.39
CA PRO A 154 -19.56 11.88 0.27
C PRO A 154 -19.60 10.57 -0.53
N THR A 155 -19.36 10.62 -1.85
CA THR A 155 -19.42 9.45 -2.73
C THR A 155 -18.09 8.71 -2.81
N THR A 156 -16.99 9.30 -2.37
CA THR A 156 -15.69 8.62 -2.34
C THR A 156 -15.72 7.49 -1.32
N ASP A 157 -15.30 6.30 -1.78
CA ASP A 157 -15.21 5.09 -0.95
C ASP A 157 -14.29 5.31 0.27
N PHE A 158 -14.65 4.69 1.41
CA PHE A 158 -13.91 4.84 2.66
C PHE A 158 -12.49 4.26 2.59
N ILE A 159 -12.27 3.20 1.79
CA ILE A 159 -10.93 2.61 1.59
C ILE A 159 -10.03 3.62 0.88
N VAL A 160 -10.56 4.32 -0.14
CA VAL A 160 -9.83 5.39 -0.84
C VAL A 160 -9.50 6.52 0.14
N LYS A 161 -10.46 6.94 0.97
CA LYS A 161 -10.22 7.98 1.99
C LYS A 161 -9.16 7.56 3.00
N ALA A 162 -9.21 6.33 3.51
CA ALA A 162 -8.23 5.80 4.45
C ALA A 162 -6.82 5.74 3.80
N THR A 163 -6.74 5.34 2.54
CA THR A 163 -5.48 5.31 1.78
C THR A 163 -4.90 6.72 1.60
N LEU A 164 -5.72 7.69 1.20
CA LEU A 164 -5.31 9.10 1.08
C LEU A 164 -4.82 9.69 2.41
N CYS A 165 -5.49 9.37 3.53
CA CYS A 165 -5.03 9.78 4.85
C CYS A 165 -3.66 9.19 5.19
N ASN A 166 -3.44 7.89 4.91
CA ASN A 166 -2.13 7.25 5.08
C ASN A 166 -1.06 7.92 4.22
N ASP A 167 -1.39 8.29 2.98
CA ASP A 167 -0.44 8.95 2.09
C ASP A 167 -0.06 10.36 2.58
N PHE A 168 -1.01 11.13 3.09
CA PHE A 168 -0.70 12.41 3.72
C PHE A 168 0.18 12.27 4.96
N ILE A 169 -0.03 11.23 5.76
CA ILE A 169 0.80 10.89 6.93
C ILE A 169 2.23 10.56 6.47
N LYS A 170 2.37 9.71 5.45
CA LYS A 170 3.67 9.33 4.88
C LYS A 170 4.40 10.48 4.20
N LEU A 171 3.68 11.50 3.70
CA LEU A 171 4.26 12.73 3.17
C LEU A 171 4.66 13.72 4.28
N GLY A 172 4.27 13.47 5.53
CA GLY A 172 4.54 14.37 6.65
C GLY A 172 3.81 15.72 6.56
N VAL A 173 2.63 15.74 5.95
CA VAL A 173 1.84 16.97 5.79
C VAL A 173 1.49 17.53 7.17
N SER A 174 2.00 18.74 7.48
CA SER A 174 1.80 19.40 8.79
C SER A 174 0.55 20.28 8.86
N LYS A 175 -0.09 20.54 7.72
CA LYS A 175 -1.32 21.33 7.66
C LYS A 175 -2.53 20.50 8.08
N LYS A 176 -3.51 21.17 8.71
CA LYS A 176 -4.80 20.59 9.05
C LYS A 176 -5.56 20.19 7.79
N ILE A 177 -6.00 18.93 7.72
CA ILE A 177 -6.76 18.36 6.62
C ILE A 177 -8.18 18.09 7.08
N ASN A 178 -9.16 18.54 6.30
CA ASN A 178 -10.57 18.25 6.54
C ASN A 178 -10.96 16.96 5.82
N ILE A 179 -11.81 16.17 6.46
CA ILE A 179 -12.34 14.91 5.95
C ILE A 179 -13.81 14.74 6.36
N ARG A 180 -14.60 14.09 5.51
CA ARG A 180 -15.96 13.67 5.82
C ARG A 180 -15.97 12.21 6.25
N ILE A 181 -16.33 11.97 7.53
CA ILE A 181 -16.44 10.62 8.14
C ILE A 181 -17.88 10.45 8.63
N LEU A 182 -18.56 9.38 8.21
CA LEU A 182 -19.95 9.08 8.58
C LEU A 182 -20.90 10.30 8.44
N GLY A 183 -20.74 11.03 7.32
CA GLY A 183 -21.52 12.24 7.04
C GLY A 183 -21.11 13.50 7.80
N GLN A 184 -20.20 13.40 8.77
CA GLN A 184 -19.76 14.51 9.61
C GLN A 184 -18.39 15.06 9.15
N MET A 185 -18.24 16.38 9.20
CA MET A 185 -16.96 17.03 8.97
C MET A 185 -16.04 16.81 10.17
N ARG A 186 -14.87 16.28 9.90
CA ARG A 186 -13.77 16.07 10.84
C ARG A 186 -12.51 16.69 10.30
N PHE A 187 -11.45 16.70 11.09
CA PHE A 187 -10.13 17.11 10.65
C PHE A 187 -9.05 16.31 11.39
N PHE A 188 -7.89 16.25 10.79
CA PHE A 188 -6.69 15.69 11.39
C PHE A 188 -5.46 16.47 10.93
N VAL A 189 -4.33 16.30 11.62
CA VAL A 189 -3.01 16.79 11.21
C VAL A 189 -2.17 15.56 10.88
N PRO A 190 -1.86 15.28 9.61
CA PRO A 190 -1.18 14.06 9.21
C PRO A 190 0.15 13.83 9.94
N ALA A 191 0.97 14.88 10.10
CA ALA A 191 2.27 14.78 10.81
C ALA A 191 2.15 14.33 12.28
N ASP A 192 0.97 14.55 12.91
CA ASP A 192 0.68 14.19 14.30
C ASP A 192 -0.13 12.89 14.41
N THR A 193 -0.41 12.24 13.27
CA THR A 193 -1.27 11.05 13.19
C THR A 193 -0.43 9.84 12.80
N SER A 194 -0.67 8.70 13.45
CA SER A 194 -0.03 7.44 13.06
C SER A 194 -0.68 6.84 11.82
N ILE A 195 0.09 6.12 11.00
CA ILE A 195 -0.49 5.33 9.90
C ILE A 195 -1.44 4.27 10.45
N PHE A 196 -2.44 3.89 9.66
CA PHE A 196 -3.55 3.03 10.08
C PHE A 196 -3.12 1.79 10.88
N TYR A 197 -2.23 0.96 10.34
CA TYR A 197 -1.77 -0.27 11.00
C TYR A 197 -0.88 -0.06 12.24
N GLN A 198 -0.45 1.17 12.50
CA GLN A 198 0.30 1.55 13.71
C GLN A 198 -0.58 2.23 14.75
N ASN A 199 -1.85 2.53 14.43
CA ASN A 199 -2.79 3.12 15.38
C ASN A 199 -2.93 2.23 16.63
N SER A 200 -2.80 2.83 17.82
CA SER A 200 -2.75 2.10 19.08
C SER A 200 -4.07 1.37 19.38
N ILE A 201 -5.21 1.99 19.10
CA ILE A 201 -6.53 1.39 19.32
C ILE A 201 -6.71 0.21 18.36
N TYR A 202 -6.46 0.40 17.07
CA TYR A 202 -6.55 -0.68 16.10
C TYR A 202 -5.67 -1.89 16.49
N ARG A 203 -4.42 -1.64 16.85
CA ARG A 203 -3.51 -2.71 17.28
C ARG A 203 -3.99 -3.41 18.54
N TYR A 204 -4.54 -2.67 19.48
CA TYR A 204 -5.14 -3.25 20.69
C TYR A 204 -6.30 -4.20 20.33
N LEU A 205 -7.25 -3.73 19.51
CA LEU A 205 -8.40 -4.53 19.08
C LEU A 205 -7.98 -5.82 18.38
N ILE A 206 -7.02 -5.75 17.45
CA ILE A 206 -6.48 -6.94 16.77
C ILE A 206 -5.81 -7.90 17.76
N SER A 207 -5.03 -7.39 18.71
CA SER A 207 -4.38 -8.22 19.74
C SER A 207 -5.40 -8.90 20.65
N PHE A 208 -6.44 -8.17 21.04
CA PHE A 208 -7.54 -8.69 21.87
C PHE A 208 -8.28 -9.84 21.16
N LEU A 209 -8.63 -9.66 19.89
CA LEU A 209 -9.29 -10.71 19.09
C LEU A 209 -8.40 -11.94 18.93
N LYS A 210 -7.09 -11.75 18.65
CA LYS A 210 -6.13 -12.85 18.51
C LYS A 210 -6.06 -13.71 19.80
N HIS A 211 -6.04 -13.05 20.97
CA HIS A 211 -6.01 -13.75 22.23
C HIS A 211 -7.33 -14.48 22.51
N HIS A 212 -8.48 -13.83 22.24
CA HIS A 212 -9.80 -14.40 22.52
C HIS A 212 -10.16 -15.59 21.61
N TYR A 213 -9.72 -15.57 20.35
CA TYR A 213 -10.06 -16.56 19.33
C TYR A 213 -8.86 -17.37 18.84
N GLU A 214 -7.82 -17.54 19.67
CA GLU A 214 -6.59 -18.29 19.31
C GLU A 214 -6.86 -19.72 18.82
N ASN A 215 -7.90 -20.36 19.37
CA ASN A 215 -8.31 -21.72 19.02
C ASN A 215 -9.36 -21.78 17.89
N ASN A 216 -9.73 -20.64 17.27
CA ASN A 216 -10.69 -20.60 16.18
C ASN A 216 -10.24 -19.66 15.05
N PRO A 217 -9.26 -20.10 14.21
CA PRO A 217 -8.66 -19.27 13.17
C PRO A 217 -9.67 -18.71 12.14
N SER A 218 -10.68 -19.51 11.79
CA SER A 218 -11.69 -19.07 10.80
C SER A 218 -12.54 -17.91 11.33
N LYS A 219 -13.00 -18.00 12.58
CA LYS A 219 -13.75 -16.92 13.24
C LYS A 219 -12.85 -15.71 13.47
N LEU A 220 -11.60 -15.93 13.89
CA LEU A 220 -10.61 -14.84 14.05
C LEU A 220 -10.44 -14.03 12.77
N ASN A 221 -10.20 -14.69 11.64
CA ASN A 221 -10.00 -13.99 10.36
C ASN A 221 -11.23 -13.16 9.97
N LEU A 222 -12.42 -13.70 10.15
CA LEU A 222 -13.66 -12.95 9.90
C LEU A 222 -13.72 -11.67 10.77
N LEU A 223 -13.51 -11.81 12.08
CA LEU A 223 -13.63 -10.69 13.02
C LEU A 223 -12.51 -9.64 12.84
N VAL A 224 -11.30 -10.08 12.48
CA VAL A 224 -10.21 -9.17 12.11
C VAL A 224 -10.61 -8.33 10.90
N ASN A 225 -11.23 -8.93 9.88
CA ASN A 225 -11.70 -8.19 8.71
C ASN A 225 -12.81 -7.17 9.09
N GLU A 226 -13.78 -7.56 9.88
CA GLU A 226 -14.86 -6.66 10.33
C GLU A 226 -14.32 -5.45 11.12
N ILE A 227 -13.43 -5.69 12.08
CA ILE A 227 -12.78 -4.62 12.86
C ILE A 227 -11.91 -3.73 11.94
N THR A 228 -11.21 -4.31 10.99
CA THR A 228 -10.38 -3.55 10.05
C THR A 228 -11.25 -2.60 9.23
N ILE A 229 -12.33 -3.11 8.61
CA ILE A 229 -13.29 -2.30 7.86
C ILE A 229 -13.88 -1.19 8.73
N PHE A 230 -14.34 -1.52 9.95
CA PHE A 230 -14.89 -0.53 10.87
C PHE A 230 -13.88 0.58 11.18
N CYS A 231 -12.64 0.22 11.52
CA CYS A 231 -11.60 1.19 11.82
C CYS A 231 -11.20 2.02 10.59
N GLU A 232 -11.19 1.45 9.38
CA GLU A 232 -10.93 2.19 8.14
C GLU A 232 -12.00 3.22 7.84
N VAL A 233 -13.28 2.91 8.11
CA VAL A 233 -14.40 3.87 7.93
C VAL A 233 -14.23 5.12 8.79
N ILE A 234 -13.70 4.98 10.01
CA ILE A 234 -13.53 6.08 10.97
C ILE A 234 -12.11 6.66 11.00
N PHE A 235 -11.16 6.07 10.25
CA PHE A 235 -9.80 6.58 10.13
C PHE A 235 -9.77 7.95 9.38
N PRO A 236 -8.96 8.91 9.80
CA PRO A 236 -7.88 8.87 10.80
C PRO A 236 -8.33 9.30 12.21
N CYS A 237 -9.60 9.36 12.50
CA CYS A 237 -10.16 9.89 13.75
C CYS A 237 -10.65 8.77 14.68
N ILE A 238 -9.97 7.61 14.72
CA ILE A 238 -10.39 6.42 15.48
C ILE A 238 -10.65 6.77 16.96
N GLU A 239 -9.79 7.59 17.57
CA GLU A 239 -9.85 8.01 18.98
C GLU A 239 -11.12 8.80 19.32
N LEU A 240 -11.74 9.46 18.33
CA LEU A 240 -13.01 10.18 18.53
C LEU A 240 -14.23 9.25 18.65
N TYR A 241 -14.13 8.06 18.08
CA TYR A 241 -15.23 7.09 18.02
C TYR A 241 -15.04 5.94 19.01
N ILE A 242 -13.79 5.56 19.29
CA ILE A 242 -13.43 4.53 20.25
C ILE A 242 -12.60 5.19 21.35
N THR A 243 -13.27 5.62 22.41
CA THR A 243 -12.63 6.28 23.57
C THR A 243 -12.09 5.28 24.58
N ASP A 244 -12.63 4.05 24.59
CA ASP A 244 -12.23 2.94 25.45
C ASP A 244 -12.16 1.67 24.60
N ALA A 245 -10.94 1.28 24.22
CA ALA A 245 -10.70 0.15 23.34
C ALA A 245 -11.07 -1.21 23.97
N ASP A 246 -10.87 -1.37 25.29
CA ASP A 246 -11.21 -2.61 26.00
C ASP A 246 -12.74 -2.80 26.06
N LYS A 247 -13.45 -1.75 26.48
CA LYS A 247 -14.92 -1.78 26.49
C LYS A 247 -15.50 -2.04 25.10
N PHE A 248 -14.97 -1.35 24.08
CA PHE A 248 -15.38 -1.55 22.69
C PHE A 248 -15.15 -3.00 22.25
N ALA A 249 -13.98 -3.59 22.51
CA ALA A 249 -13.64 -4.95 22.12
C ALA A 249 -14.60 -5.98 22.77
N ARG A 250 -14.92 -5.81 24.05
CA ARG A 250 -15.89 -6.69 24.75
C ARG A 250 -17.28 -6.56 24.17
N CYS A 251 -17.81 -5.35 24.03
CA CYS A 251 -19.11 -5.11 23.41
C CYS A 251 -19.19 -5.67 21.98
N PHE A 252 -18.12 -5.57 21.21
CA PHE A 252 -18.05 -6.13 19.86
C PHE A 252 -18.17 -7.66 19.87
N ILE A 253 -17.48 -8.33 20.81
CA ILE A 253 -17.59 -9.80 20.97
C ILE A 253 -18.99 -10.21 21.41
N ASP A 254 -19.58 -9.53 22.40
CA ASP A 254 -20.94 -9.79 22.90
C ASP A 254 -21.97 -9.65 21.78
N TYR A 255 -21.83 -8.59 20.96
CA TYR A 255 -22.68 -8.37 19.79
C TYR A 255 -22.60 -9.53 18.79
N ILE A 256 -21.38 -9.97 18.45
CA ILE A 256 -21.16 -11.06 17.49
C ILE A 256 -21.64 -12.42 18.03
N ASN A 257 -21.61 -12.62 19.34
CA ASN A 257 -22.11 -13.85 19.97
C ASN A 257 -23.64 -13.83 20.19
N GLY A 258 -24.31 -12.73 19.88
CA GLY A 258 -25.76 -12.59 20.12
C GLY A 258 -26.13 -12.37 21.59
N GLU A 259 -25.17 -11.94 22.42
CA GLU A 259 -25.33 -11.69 23.85
C GLU A 259 -25.68 -10.21 24.15
N SER A 260 -26.06 -9.44 23.11
CA SER A 260 -26.21 -7.98 23.17
C SER A 260 -27.41 -7.45 23.93
N ASP A 261 -28.23 -8.30 24.59
CA ASP A 261 -29.44 -7.88 25.33
C ASP A 261 -29.15 -7.20 26.68
N ASN A 262 -27.90 -7.00 27.07
CA ASN A 262 -27.50 -6.41 28.36
C ASN A 262 -26.79 -5.04 28.27
N ILE A 263 -26.86 -4.33 27.13
CA ILE A 263 -26.31 -2.97 27.03
C ILE A 263 -27.45 -1.97 27.27
N SER A 264 -27.78 -1.76 28.55
CA SER A 264 -28.60 -0.64 29.04
C SER A 264 -27.72 0.38 29.77
#